data_21b09fc38ac056898e92323f6b39f27e
#
_entry.id   21b09fc38ac056898e92323f6b39f27e
#
_cell.length_a   1.000
_cell.length_b   1.000
_cell.length_c   1.000
_cell.angle_alpha   90.00
_cell.angle_beta   90.00
_cell.angle_gamma   90.00
#
_symmetry.space_group_name_H-M   'P 1'
#
loop_
_entity.id
_entity.type
_entity.pdbx_description
1 polymer ?
#
loop_
_entity_poly.entity_id
_entity_poly.type
_entity_poly.pdbx_seq_one_letter_code
_entity_poly.pdbx_strand_id
1 'polypeptide(L)'
;MQLRLIKYLLIVLVITAYSCNNPEKKIKPVIYKGVYSFGPEIKSFKDCDNDKEFWVIDKSAQLELKYSQLNFEKPYEPVYVEVEGDKVLSGKDGMGSEYDSTLVVKKLIKITKEIPQDMCN
;
A
#
# COMPACT_ATOMS: atom_id res chain seq x y z
N MET A 1 57.02 -5.02 -22.03
CA MET A 1 56.16 -3.99 -21.47
C MET A 1 54.69 -4.12 -21.90
N GLN A 2 54.41 -4.42 -23.14
CA GLN A 2 53.02 -4.52 -23.62
C GLN A 2 52.26 -5.72 -23.06
N LEU A 3 52.90 -6.85 -22.82
CA LEU A 3 52.23 -8.03 -22.20
C LEU A 3 51.78 -7.79 -20.76
N ARG A 4 52.48 -6.97 -20.00
CA ARG A 4 52.06 -6.62 -18.61
C ARG A 4 50.86 -5.68 -18.59
N LEU A 5 50.80 -4.76 -19.50
CA LEU A 5 49.67 -3.84 -19.66
C LEU A 5 48.38 -4.58 -20.07
N ILE A 6 48.50 -5.56 -20.98
CA ILE A 6 47.38 -6.41 -21.41
C ILE A 6 46.86 -7.28 -20.26
N LYS A 7 47.75 -7.82 -19.38
CA LYS A 7 47.35 -8.54 -18.18
C LYS A 7 46.55 -7.66 -17.19
N TYR A 8 46.97 -6.43 -16.96
CA TYR A 8 46.25 -5.50 -16.08
C TYR A 8 44.94 -5.07 -16.70
N LEU A 9 44.87 -4.90 -18.00
CA LEU A 9 43.65 -4.53 -18.72
C LEU A 9 42.62 -5.68 -18.66
N LEU A 10 43.05 -6.93 -18.77
CA LEU A 10 42.20 -8.12 -18.61
C LEU A 10 41.68 -8.30 -17.18
N ILE A 11 42.50 -7.98 -16.17
CA ILE A 11 42.07 -8.03 -14.76
C ILE A 11 41.05 -6.97 -14.44
N VAL A 12 41.19 -5.74 -14.96
CA VAL A 12 40.22 -4.66 -14.80
C VAL A 12 38.88 -5.00 -15.51
N LEU A 13 38.96 -5.67 -16.67
CA LEU A 13 37.72 -6.05 -17.39
C LEU A 13 36.94 -7.14 -16.65
N VAL A 14 37.63 -8.06 -15.92
CA VAL A 14 36.95 -9.10 -15.14
C VAL A 14 36.28 -8.54 -13.89
N ILE A 15 36.82 -7.48 -13.29
CA ILE A 15 36.25 -6.86 -12.09
C ILE A 15 34.95 -6.11 -12.41
N THR A 16 34.79 -5.58 -13.62
CA THR A 16 33.55 -4.89 -14.03
C THR A 16 32.40 -5.84 -14.35
N ALA A 17 32.66 -7.14 -14.52
CA ALA A 17 31.64 -8.14 -14.80
C ALA A 17 30.89 -8.63 -13.55
N TYR A 18 31.38 -8.33 -12.33
CA TYR A 18 30.67 -8.60 -11.07
C TYR A 18 29.80 -7.42 -10.63
N SER A 19 29.13 -6.78 -11.57
CA SER A 19 28.01 -5.91 -11.25
C SER A 19 26.88 -6.80 -10.75
N CYS A 20 26.64 -6.78 -9.45
CA CYS A 20 25.59 -7.52 -8.79
C CYS A 20 24.24 -7.21 -9.41
N ASN A 21 23.71 -8.12 -10.19
CA ASN A 21 22.28 -8.22 -10.39
C ASN A 21 21.71 -8.80 -9.09
N ASN A 22 21.43 -7.94 -8.12
CA ASN A 22 20.50 -8.30 -7.09
C ASN A 22 19.14 -8.45 -7.78
N PRO A 23 18.55 -9.66 -7.85
CA PRO A 23 17.17 -9.76 -8.25
C PRO A 23 16.38 -9.01 -7.19
N GLU A 24 15.84 -7.85 -7.54
CA GLU A 24 14.80 -7.22 -6.75
C GLU A 24 13.73 -8.28 -6.59
N LYS A 25 13.51 -8.74 -5.36
CA LYS A 25 12.35 -9.55 -5.04
C LYS A 25 11.16 -8.68 -5.40
N LYS A 26 10.53 -8.96 -6.52
CA LYS A 26 9.23 -8.39 -6.85
C LYS A 26 8.26 -8.93 -5.81
N ILE A 27 8.08 -8.18 -4.73
CA ILE A 27 7.05 -8.43 -3.74
C ILE A 27 5.74 -8.23 -4.50
N LYS A 28 4.94 -9.29 -4.61
CA LYS A 28 3.62 -9.17 -5.23
C LYS A 28 2.81 -8.18 -4.40
N PRO A 29 2.20 -7.15 -5.00
CA PRO A 29 1.36 -6.23 -4.29
C PRO A 29 0.18 -6.97 -3.67
N VAL A 30 -0.15 -6.65 -2.43
CA VAL A 30 -1.33 -7.18 -1.75
C VAL A 30 -2.49 -6.23 -1.99
N ILE A 31 -3.59 -6.77 -2.51
CA ILE A 31 -4.80 -6.04 -2.78
C ILE A 31 -5.81 -6.31 -1.68
N TYR A 32 -6.34 -5.25 -1.09
CA TYR A 32 -7.40 -5.29 -0.10
C TYR A 32 -8.69 -4.75 -0.69
N LYS A 33 -9.78 -5.48 -0.47
CA LYS A 33 -11.12 -5.10 -0.90
C LYS A 33 -12.01 -4.96 0.31
N GLY A 34 -12.66 -3.83 0.44
CA GLY A 34 -13.46 -3.57 1.63
C GLY A 34 -14.19 -2.25 1.61
N VAL A 35 -14.71 -1.90 2.78
CA VAL A 35 -15.49 -0.70 3.00
C VAL A 35 -14.64 0.32 3.76
N TYR A 36 -14.51 1.48 3.17
CA TYR A 36 -13.74 2.59 3.72
C TYR A 36 -14.68 3.69 4.24
N SER A 37 -14.38 4.18 5.43
CA SER A 37 -15.06 5.33 6.04
C SER A 37 -14.03 6.36 6.45
N PHE A 38 -14.28 7.60 6.09
CA PHE A 38 -13.36 8.71 6.32
C PHE A 38 -14.07 9.90 6.96
N GLY A 39 -13.46 10.44 7.98
CA GLY A 39 -13.93 11.63 8.67
C GLY A 39 -12.84 12.28 9.52
N PRO A 40 -13.20 13.34 10.31
CA PRO A 40 -12.22 14.11 11.05
C PRO A 40 -11.41 13.31 12.09
N GLU A 41 -11.99 12.29 12.71
CA GLU A 41 -11.38 11.55 13.82
C GLU A 41 -11.05 10.11 13.47
N ILE A 42 -11.78 9.50 12.54
CA ILE A 42 -11.65 8.09 12.21
C ILE A 42 -11.43 7.92 10.71
N LYS A 43 -10.48 7.08 10.39
CA LYS A 43 -10.18 6.58 9.05
C LYS A 43 -10.11 5.07 9.13
N SER A 44 -11.18 4.40 8.74
CA SER A 44 -11.30 2.95 8.91
C SER A 44 -11.54 2.22 7.59
N PHE A 45 -11.02 1.01 7.53
CA PHE A 45 -11.24 0.06 6.46
C PHE A 45 -11.73 -1.26 7.06
N LYS A 46 -12.87 -1.74 6.60
CA LYS A 46 -13.42 -3.04 6.96
C LYS A 46 -13.21 -4.02 5.80
N ASP A 47 -12.44 -5.07 6.07
CA ASP A 47 -12.16 -6.11 5.08
C ASP A 47 -13.43 -6.90 4.76
N CYS A 48 -13.74 -7.06 3.47
CA CYS A 48 -14.92 -7.82 3.04
C CYS A 48 -14.82 -9.33 3.34
N ASP A 49 -13.61 -9.88 3.37
CA ASP A 49 -13.41 -11.33 3.53
C ASP A 49 -13.58 -11.81 4.97
N ASN A 50 -13.19 -11.00 5.96
CA ASN A 50 -13.13 -11.44 7.36
C ASN A 50 -13.73 -10.48 8.37
N ASP A 51 -14.38 -9.42 7.94
CA ASP A 51 -14.99 -8.36 8.78
C ASP A 51 -14.03 -7.65 9.75
N LYS A 52 -12.73 -7.79 9.58
CA LYS A 52 -11.75 -7.09 10.41
C LYS A 52 -11.66 -5.63 10.02
N GLU A 53 -11.57 -4.78 11.01
CA GLU A 53 -11.37 -3.35 10.81
C GLU A 53 -9.92 -2.95 11.06
N PHE A 54 -9.44 -2.07 10.20
CA PHE A 54 -8.10 -1.51 10.25
C PHE A 54 -8.16 0.01 10.32
N TRP A 55 -7.23 0.60 11.03
CA TRP A 55 -6.91 2.01 10.83
C TRP A 55 -6.29 2.21 9.45
N VAL A 56 -6.51 3.35 8.81
CA VAL A 56 -5.99 3.63 7.47
C VAL A 56 -5.00 4.79 7.49
N ILE A 57 -3.85 4.55 6.89
CA ILE A 57 -2.90 5.61 6.51
C ILE A 57 -2.82 5.63 4.99
N ASP A 58 -3.25 6.73 4.39
CA ASP A 58 -3.24 6.89 2.93
C ASP A 58 -1.94 7.55 2.44
N LYS A 59 -0.94 6.73 2.15
CA LYS A 59 0.30 7.22 1.53
C LYS A 59 0.14 7.59 0.06
N SER A 60 -0.91 7.10 -0.59
CA SER A 60 -1.20 7.44 -1.99
C SER A 60 -1.71 8.87 -2.16
N ALA A 61 -2.28 9.45 -1.10
CA ALA A 61 -3.07 10.70 -1.10
C ALA A 61 -4.28 10.67 -2.06
N GLN A 62 -4.50 9.59 -2.78
CA GLN A 62 -5.59 9.44 -3.75
C GLN A 62 -6.88 8.93 -3.10
N LEU A 63 -6.79 8.10 -2.08
CA LEU A 63 -7.95 7.54 -1.40
C LEU A 63 -8.76 8.66 -0.70
N GLU A 64 -8.11 9.47 0.09
CA GLU A 64 -8.75 10.61 0.77
C GLU A 64 -9.27 11.65 -0.24
N LEU A 65 -8.49 11.94 -1.28
CA LEU A 65 -8.88 12.87 -2.33
C LEU A 65 -10.14 12.38 -3.07
N LYS A 66 -10.14 11.15 -3.54
CA LYS A 66 -11.28 10.57 -4.27
C LYS A 66 -12.51 10.43 -3.39
N TYR A 67 -12.35 10.09 -2.12
CA TYR A 67 -13.44 10.08 -1.16
C TYR A 67 -14.07 11.47 -1.03
N SER A 68 -13.28 12.51 -0.86
CA SER A 68 -13.78 13.88 -0.75
C SER A 68 -14.50 14.36 -2.01
N GLN A 69 -14.10 13.90 -3.19
CA GLN A 69 -14.76 14.20 -4.46
C GLN A 69 -16.13 13.53 -4.63
N LEU A 70 -16.48 12.56 -3.79
CA LEU A 70 -17.82 11.95 -3.79
C LEU A 70 -18.89 12.86 -3.18
N ASN A 71 -18.48 13.94 -2.53
CA ASN A 71 -19.37 15.00 -2.00
C ASN A 71 -20.49 14.49 -1.09
N PHE A 72 -20.15 13.68 -0.09
CA PHE A 72 -21.11 13.29 0.92
C PHE A 72 -21.49 14.47 1.82
N GLU A 73 -22.75 14.56 2.17
CA GLU A 73 -23.24 15.59 3.10
C GLU A 73 -22.76 15.37 4.53
N LYS A 74 -22.51 14.11 4.90
CA LYS A 74 -22.07 13.70 6.23
C LYS A 74 -20.72 12.99 6.16
N PRO A 75 -19.87 13.16 7.20
CA PRO A 75 -18.66 12.35 7.29
C PRO A 75 -18.97 10.87 7.57
N TYR A 76 -17.99 10.02 7.36
CA TYR A 76 -18.03 8.57 7.63
C TYR A 76 -18.97 7.75 6.77
N GLU A 77 -19.52 8.30 5.70
CA GLU A 77 -20.31 7.51 4.75
C GLU A 77 -19.46 6.38 4.15
N PRO A 78 -19.91 5.13 4.25
CA PRO A 78 -19.12 4.00 3.78
C PRO A 78 -19.10 3.94 2.26
N VAL A 79 -17.92 3.62 1.71
CA VAL A 79 -17.72 3.39 0.27
C VAL A 79 -16.96 2.10 0.07
N TYR A 80 -17.20 1.44 -1.06
CA TYR A 80 -16.40 0.29 -1.47
C TYR A 80 -15.09 0.75 -2.10
N VAL A 81 -13.99 0.14 -1.67
CA VAL A 81 -12.66 0.42 -2.20
C VAL A 81 -11.88 -0.85 -2.48
N GLU A 82 -11.02 -0.77 -3.48
CA GLU A 82 -9.96 -1.72 -3.76
C GLU A 82 -8.64 -0.95 -3.71
N VAL A 83 -7.75 -1.38 -2.84
CA VAL A 83 -6.48 -0.69 -2.61
C VAL A 83 -5.32 -1.68 -2.58
N GLU A 84 -4.17 -1.21 -3.01
CA GLU A 84 -2.89 -1.89 -2.81
C GLU A 84 -2.20 -1.29 -1.60
N GLY A 85 -1.71 -2.13 -0.70
CA GLY A 85 -1.07 -1.65 0.50
C GLY A 85 -0.45 -2.74 1.37
N ASP A 86 -0.05 -2.32 2.55
CA ASP A 86 0.55 -3.18 3.56
C ASP A 86 -0.26 -3.12 4.85
N LYS A 87 -0.50 -4.29 5.45
CA LYS A 87 -1.05 -4.39 6.79
C LYS A 87 0.11 -4.46 7.79
N VAL A 88 0.12 -3.55 8.74
CA VAL A 88 1.11 -3.47 9.81
C VAL A 88 0.44 -3.41 11.17
N LEU A 89 1.15 -3.78 12.23
CA LEU A 89 0.64 -3.61 13.59
C LEU A 89 0.47 -2.12 13.89
N SER A 90 -0.65 -1.76 14.53
CA SER A 90 -0.87 -0.39 14.98
C SER A 90 0.08 -0.01 16.10
N GLY A 91 0.43 1.28 16.17
CA GLY A 91 1.19 1.83 17.28
C GLY A 91 0.39 1.77 18.59
N LYS A 92 1.09 1.84 19.72
CA LYS A 92 0.47 1.84 21.06
C LYS A 92 -0.12 3.18 21.44
N ASP A 93 0.34 4.24 20.79
CA ASP A 93 0.00 5.62 21.09
C ASP A 93 -0.54 6.33 19.84
N GLY A 94 -1.37 7.35 20.05
CA GLY A 94 -1.87 8.20 18.99
C GLY A 94 -3.13 7.68 18.30
N MET A 95 -3.47 8.31 17.19
CA MET A 95 -4.63 7.96 16.39
C MET A 95 -4.44 6.57 15.76
N GLY A 96 -5.47 5.75 15.81
CA GLY A 96 -5.41 4.39 15.31
C GLY A 96 -4.91 3.34 16.30
N SER A 97 -4.47 3.73 17.49
CA SER A 97 -3.99 2.80 18.54
C SER A 97 -5.05 1.84 19.06
N GLU A 98 -6.32 2.18 18.90
CA GLU A 98 -7.46 1.31 19.25
C GLU A 98 -7.68 0.15 18.27
N TYR A 99 -7.06 0.21 17.10
CA TYR A 99 -7.10 -0.85 16.09
C TYR A 99 -5.88 -1.74 16.22
N ASP A 100 -6.06 -3.05 16.14
CA ASP A 100 -4.95 -4.00 16.19
C ASP A 100 -3.96 -3.83 15.05
N SER A 101 -4.49 -3.48 13.87
CA SER A 101 -3.69 -3.32 12.65
C SER A 101 -4.04 -2.03 11.91
N THR A 102 -3.06 -1.56 11.17
CA THR A 102 -3.16 -0.41 10.27
C THR A 102 -2.94 -0.85 8.82
N LEU A 103 -3.82 -0.43 7.94
CA LEU A 103 -3.65 -0.59 6.50
C LEU A 103 -2.96 0.66 5.93
N VAL A 104 -1.74 0.48 5.45
CA VAL A 104 -0.99 1.54 4.76
C VAL A 104 -1.29 1.45 3.28
N VAL A 105 -2.11 2.35 2.78
CA VAL A 105 -2.52 2.38 1.37
C VAL A 105 -1.44 3.04 0.53
N LYS A 106 -0.94 2.30 -0.46
CA LYS A 106 0.07 2.77 -1.42
C LYS A 106 -0.54 3.18 -2.75
N LYS A 107 -1.64 2.54 -3.15
CA LYS A 107 -2.31 2.80 -4.42
C LYS A 107 -3.81 2.56 -4.29
N LEU A 108 -4.60 3.51 -4.79
CA LEU A 108 -6.03 3.33 -4.98
C LEU A 108 -6.28 2.66 -6.34
N ILE A 109 -7.03 1.56 -6.35
CA ILE A 109 -7.39 0.84 -7.57
C ILE A 109 -8.82 1.20 -7.98
N LYS A 110 -9.76 1.16 -7.01
CA LYS A 110 -11.17 1.44 -7.27
C LYS A 110 -11.83 2.07 -6.04
N ILE A 111 -12.72 3.01 -6.28
CA ILE A 111 -13.63 3.56 -5.27
C ILE A 111 -15.01 3.77 -5.87
N THR A 112 -16.05 3.34 -5.15
CA THR A 112 -17.44 3.52 -5.57
C THR A 112 -18.36 3.63 -4.37
N LYS A 113 -19.43 4.43 -4.50
CA LYS A 113 -20.49 4.54 -3.48
C LYS A 113 -21.28 3.24 -3.32
N GLU A 114 -21.36 2.43 -4.38
CA GLU A 114 -22.08 1.17 -4.36
C GLU A 114 -21.24 0.07 -3.73
N ILE A 115 -21.72 -0.47 -2.62
CA ILE A 115 -21.08 -1.59 -1.93
C ILE A 115 -21.61 -2.89 -2.52
N PRO A 116 -20.74 -3.76 -3.09
CA PRO A 116 -21.18 -5.03 -3.66
C PRO A 116 -21.77 -5.94 -2.59
N GLN A 117 -23.03 -6.34 -2.76
CA GLN A 117 -23.74 -7.19 -1.78
C GLN A 117 -23.16 -8.59 -1.65
N ASP A 118 -22.54 -9.09 -2.70
CA ASP A 118 -21.97 -10.45 -2.76
C ASP A 118 -20.59 -10.57 -2.10
N MET A 119 -19.93 -9.45 -1.81
CA MET A 119 -18.55 -9.41 -1.33
C MET A 119 -18.37 -8.79 0.04
N CYS A 120 -19.25 -7.87 0.41
CA CYS A 120 -19.19 -7.13 1.68
C CYS A 120 -20.56 -7.09 2.34
N ASN A 121 -20.97 -8.16 2.98
CA ASN A 121 -22.24 -8.23 3.74
C ASN A 121 -22.10 -7.63 5.13
#